data_e735acc98d666d4fa4ae5a813f2b47ff
#
_entry.id   e735acc98d666d4fa4ae5a813f2b47ff
#
_cell.length_a   1.000
_cell.length_b   1.000
_cell.length_c   1.000
_cell.angle_alpha   90.00
_cell.angle_beta   90.00
_cell.angle_gamma   90.00
#
_symmetry.space_group_name_H-M   'P 1'
#
loop_
_entity.id
_entity.type
_entity.pdbx_description
1 polymer ?
#
loop_
_entity_poly.entity_id
_entity_poly.type
_entity_poly.pdbx_seq_one_letter_code
_entity_poly.pdbx_strand_id
1 'polypeptide(L)'
;MKQITEQHMINAFGGESMANMRYRHFAVQAEKEGFANVARLFNAVAYAEYIHAGDHYRVLKHLESGYLANSMGAFGPGDTSKNLQLGIDGESFEVEEMYPAYMNVAEMQGEKDAYRSFDWSYQTEKQHLALYKKAKKAVDSGKDVELDTVQVCDVCGYTVEGEAPDSCPVCGAKKEKFRAFN
;
A
#
# COMPACT_ATOMS: atom_id res chain seq x y z
N MET A 1 2.83 23.19 -7.92
CA MET A 1 3.30 21.91 -8.48
C MET A 1 3.19 21.94 -9.98
N LYS A 2 4.08 21.27 -10.71
CA LYS A 2 3.99 21.11 -12.17
C LYS A 2 2.87 20.15 -12.52
N GLN A 3 2.11 20.43 -13.59
CA GLN A 3 0.86 19.73 -13.94
C GLN A 3 1.02 18.20 -14.09
N ILE A 4 2.14 17.72 -14.64
CA ILE A 4 2.33 16.28 -14.84
C ILE A 4 2.54 15.59 -13.47
N THR A 5 3.40 16.12 -12.61
CA THR A 5 3.58 15.57 -11.24
C THR A 5 2.28 15.67 -10.43
N GLU A 6 1.53 16.75 -10.57
CA GLU A 6 0.23 16.93 -9.91
C GLU A 6 -0.77 15.85 -10.35
N GLN A 7 -0.86 15.55 -11.64
CA GLN A 7 -1.72 14.50 -12.13
C GLN A 7 -1.26 13.10 -11.65
N HIS A 8 0.04 12.85 -11.61
CA HIS A 8 0.58 11.61 -11.04
C HIS A 8 0.20 11.46 -9.56
N MET A 9 0.29 12.55 -8.79
CA MET A 9 -0.09 12.55 -7.37
C MET A 9 -1.60 12.30 -7.18
N ILE A 10 -2.45 12.90 -8.03
CA ILE A 10 -3.90 12.66 -8.02
C ILE A 10 -4.20 11.19 -8.38
N ASN A 11 -3.50 10.64 -9.37
CA ASN A 11 -3.67 9.25 -9.76
C ASN A 11 -3.22 8.28 -8.67
N ALA A 12 -2.07 8.53 -8.04
CA ALA A 12 -1.59 7.74 -6.91
C ALA A 12 -2.61 7.76 -5.75
N PHE A 13 -3.08 8.95 -5.33
CA PHE A 13 -4.14 9.04 -4.32
C PHE A 13 -5.37 8.19 -4.67
N GLY A 14 -5.80 8.19 -5.93
CA GLY A 14 -6.92 7.39 -6.41
C GLY A 14 -6.64 5.89 -6.32
N GLY A 15 -5.45 5.45 -6.73
CA GLY A 15 -4.99 4.06 -6.67
C GLY A 15 -5.00 3.52 -5.25
N GLU A 16 -4.32 4.22 -4.32
CA GLU A 16 -4.24 3.83 -2.92
C GLU A 16 -5.60 3.82 -2.22
N SER A 17 -6.46 4.80 -2.55
CA SER A 17 -7.82 4.83 -2.00
C SER A 17 -8.63 3.61 -2.44
N MET A 18 -8.50 3.17 -3.69
CA MET A 18 -9.14 1.96 -4.20
C MET A 18 -8.51 0.70 -3.61
N ALA A 19 -7.18 0.64 -3.45
CA ALA A 19 -6.48 -0.47 -2.83
C ALA A 19 -6.92 -0.65 -1.37
N ASN A 20 -6.95 0.42 -0.58
CA ASN A 20 -7.47 0.40 0.78
C ASN A 20 -8.84 -0.25 0.84
N MET A 21 -9.78 0.17 -0.01
CA MET A 21 -11.14 -0.35 0.00
C MET A 21 -11.19 -1.82 -0.45
N ARG A 22 -10.46 -2.18 -1.52
CA ARG A 22 -10.39 -3.56 -2.00
C ARG A 22 -9.85 -4.51 -0.93
N TYR A 23 -8.74 -4.18 -0.30
CA TYR A 23 -8.09 -5.05 0.69
C TYR A 23 -8.96 -5.28 1.93
N ARG A 24 -9.75 -4.30 2.34
CA ARG A 24 -10.77 -4.51 3.40
C ARG A 24 -11.82 -5.56 2.98
N HIS A 25 -12.28 -5.54 1.75
CA HIS A 25 -13.20 -6.56 1.24
C HIS A 25 -12.54 -7.92 1.07
N PHE A 26 -11.27 -7.96 0.68
CA PHE A 26 -10.49 -9.19 0.59
C PHE A 26 -10.26 -9.81 1.98
N ALA A 27 -10.03 -8.98 3.01
CA ALA A 27 -9.95 -9.44 4.40
C ALA A 27 -11.23 -10.15 4.85
N VAL A 28 -12.41 -9.58 4.55
CA VAL A 28 -13.71 -10.21 4.86
C VAL A 28 -13.86 -11.56 4.16
N GLN A 29 -13.38 -11.70 2.93
CA GLN A 29 -13.45 -12.97 2.21
C GLN A 29 -12.48 -14.00 2.81
N ALA A 30 -11.25 -13.60 3.14
CA ALA A 30 -10.26 -14.47 3.78
C ALA A 30 -10.76 -14.99 5.13
N GLU A 31 -11.41 -14.15 5.93
CA GLU A 31 -12.03 -14.54 7.21
C GLU A 31 -13.12 -15.60 7.01
N LYS A 32 -14.02 -15.42 6.01
CA LYS A 32 -15.05 -16.40 5.68
C LYS A 32 -14.50 -17.76 5.24
N GLU A 33 -13.34 -17.76 4.61
CA GLU A 33 -12.68 -18.98 4.13
C GLU A 33 -11.77 -19.62 5.20
N GLY A 34 -11.66 -19.01 6.40
CA GLY A 34 -10.89 -19.52 7.52
C GLY A 34 -9.39 -19.17 7.49
N PHE A 35 -8.99 -18.21 6.66
CA PHE A 35 -7.61 -17.70 6.57
C PHE A 35 -7.45 -16.42 7.42
N ALA A 36 -7.51 -16.59 8.74
CA ALA A 36 -7.53 -15.47 9.69
C ALA A 36 -6.26 -14.60 9.63
N ASN A 37 -5.08 -15.22 9.45
CA ASN A 37 -3.83 -14.47 9.32
C ASN A 37 -3.75 -13.70 7.98
N VAL A 38 -4.29 -14.27 6.89
CA VAL A 38 -4.41 -13.56 5.62
C VAL A 38 -5.38 -12.39 5.74
N ALA A 39 -6.51 -12.57 6.44
CA ALA A 39 -7.45 -11.48 6.71
C ALA A 39 -6.80 -10.34 7.49
N ARG A 40 -6.02 -10.69 8.52
CA ARG A 40 -5.21 -9.74 9.30
C ARG A 40 -4.19 -9.00 8.44
N LEU A 41 -3.48 -9.72 7.56
CA LEU A 41 -2.53 -9.12 6.61
C LEU A 41 -3.22 -8.13 5.67
N PHE A 42 -4.35 -8.50 5.06
CA PHE A 42 -5.12 -7.57 4.21
C PHE A 42 -5.56 -6.32 4.97
N ASN A 43 -5.98 -6.45 6.24
CA ASN A 43 -6.36 -5.31 7.06
C ASN A 43 -5.15 -4.41 7.39
N ALA A 44 -3.98 -4.99 7.66
CA ALA A 44 -2.75 -4.24 7.92
C ALA A 44 -2.32 -3.46 6.68
N VAL A 45 -2.27 -4.12 5.51
CA VAL A 45 -1.92 -3.47 4.25
C VAL A 45 -2.98 -2.44 3.86
N ALA A 46 -4.28 -2.74 4.00
CA ALA A 46 -5.31 -1.72 3.78
C ALA A 46 -5.08 -0.45 4.62
N TYR A 47 -4.60 -0.60 5.85
CA TYR A 47 -4.25 0.55 6.67
C TYR A 47 -3.02 1.29 6.14
N ALA A 48 -2.01 0.59 5.62
CA ALA A 48 -0.87 1.21 4.97
C ALA A 48 -1.31 2.05 3.76
N GLU A 49 -2.22 1.53 2.91
CA GLU A 49 -2.76 2.27 1.76
C GLU A 49 -3.56 3.51 2.17
N TYR A 50 -4.23 3.46 3.32
CA TYR A 50 -4.84 4.66 3.89
C TYR A 50 -3.79 5.74 4.24
N ILE A 51 -2.63 5.34 4.77
CA ILE A 51 -1.53 6.25 5.08
C ILE A 51 -0.94 6.82 3.79
N HIS A 52 -0.67 5.98 2.77
CA HIS A 52 -0.16 6.39 1.46
C HIS A 52 -1.08 7.41 0.78
N ALA A 53 -2.38 7.09 0.68
CA ALA A 53 -3.38 8.02 0.16
C ALA A 53 -3.37 9.35 0.93
N GLY A 54 -3.29 9.29 2.27
CA GLY A 54 -3.20 10.47 3.13
C GLY A 54 -1.96 11.32 2.86
N ASP A 55 -0.80 10.70 2.58
CA ASP A 55 0.43 11.41 2.25
C ASP A 55 0.32 12.10 0.89
N HIS A 56 -0.19 11.42 -0.12
CA HIS A 56 -0.44 12.02 -1.44
C HIS A 56 -1.44 13.18 -1.34
N TYR A 57 -2.52 13.00 -0.59
CA TYR A 57 -3.54 14.04 -0.38
C TYR A 57 -2.96 15.30 0.29
N ARG A 58 -2.08 15.13 1.28
CA ARG A 58 -1.42 16.27 1.96
C ARG A 58 -0.53 17.08 1.02
N VAL A 59 0.13 16.44 0.07
CA VAL A 59 0.93 17.12 -0.97
C VAL A 59 0.03 17.94 -1.91
N LEU A 60 -1.20 17.51 -2.14
CA LEU A 60 -2.19 18.16 -3.00
C LEU A 60 -3.00 19.27 -2.30
N LYS A 61 -2.61 19.70 -1.10
CA LYS A 61 -3.35 20.69 -0.27
C LYS A 61 -3.63 22.04 -0.95
N HIS A 62 -3.02 22.33 -2.08
CA HIS A 62 -3.22 23.55 -2.86
C HIS A 62 -4.38 23.46 -3.84
N LEU A 63 -4.97 22.28 -4.02
CA LEU A 63 -6.13 22.06 -4.91
C LEU A 63 -7.42 22.43 -4.17
N GLU A 64 -8.32 23.14 -4.87
CA GLU A 64 -9.56 23.68 -4.28
C GLU A 64 -10.84 23.17 -4.95
N SER A 65 -10.72 22.23 -5.93
CA SER A 65 -11.87 21.71 -6.67
C SER A 65 -11.76 20.20 -6.94
N GLY A 66 -12.76 19.64 -7.62
CA GLY A 66 -12.73 18.24 -8.06
C GLY A 66 -11.79 18.04 -9.24
N TYR A 67 -11.03 16.96 -9.20
CA TYR A 67 -10.10 16.54 -10.25
C TYR A 67 -10.34 15.10 -10.65
N LEU A 68 -10.03 14.75 -11.89
CA LEU A 68 -10.15 13.39 -12.38
C LEU A 68 -8.92 12.57 -11.96
N ALA A 69 -9.12 11.55 -11.16
CA ALA A 69 -8.10 10.56 -10.86
C ALA A 69 -8.19 9.41 -11.87
N ASN A 70 -7.16 9.23 -12.68
CA ASN A 70 -7.03 8.13 -13.63
C ASN A 70 -6.10 7.07 -13.03
N SER A 71 -6.69 6.09 -12.35
CA SER A 71 -5.95 4.98 -11.77
C SER A 71 -6.64 3.67 -12.09
N MET A 72 -5.87 2.67 -12.46
CA MET A 72 -6.41 1.33 -12.70
C MET A 72 -6.72 0.66 -11.36
N GLY A 73 -7.89 0.03 -11.29
CA GLY A 73 -8.30 -0.81 -10.16
C GLY A 73 -8.57 -2.22 -10.62
N ALA A 74 -8.15 -3.21 -9.83
CA ALA A 74 -8.56 -4.59 -10.05
C ALA A 74 -10.02 -4.77 -9.62
N PHE A 75 -10.84 -5.36 -10.49
CA PHE A 75 -12.24 -5.69 -10.24
C PHE A 75 -12.48 -7.19 -10.39
N GLY A 76 -13.61 -7.68 -9.89
CA GLY A 76 -13.94 -9.10 -9.93
C GLY A 76 -13.30 -9.88 -8.79
N PRO A 77 -13.67 -9.57 -7.52
CA PRO A 77 -13.20 -10.31 -6.36
C PRO A 77 -13.52 -11.81 -6.50
N GLY A 78 -12.71 -12.65 -5.88
CA GLY A 78 -12.85 -14.08 -5.89
C GLY A 78 -12.60 -14.70 -4.52
N ASP A 79 -12.11 -15.93 -4.52
CA ASP A 79 -11.58 -16.56 -3.32
C ASP A 79 -10.29 -15.88 -2.84
N THR A 80 -9.81 -16.28 -1.67
CA THR A 80 -8.63 -15.67 -1.05
C THR A 80 -7.38 -15.79 -1.93
N SER A 81 -7.20 -16.92 -2.62
CA SER A 81 -6.06 -17.11 -3.53
C SER A 81 -6.09 -16.13 -4.69
N LYS A 82 -7.26 -15.97 -5.34
CA LYS A 82 -7.44 -14.97 -6.42
C LYS A 82 -7.26 -13.54 -5.91
N ASN A 83 -7.79 -13.22 -4.75
CA ASN A 83 -7.68 -11.88 -4.16
C ASN A 83 -6.22 -11.53 -3.81
N LEU A 84 -5.43 -12.51 -3.30
CA LEU A 84 -4.00 -12.35 -3.11
C LEU A 84 -3.26 -12.13 -4.45
N GLN A 85 -3.65 -12.84 -5.52
CA GLN A 85 -3.07 -12.60 -6.85
C GLN A 85 -3.35 -11.18 -7.34
N LEU A 86 -4.58 -10.68 -7.20
CA LEU A 86 -4.92 -9.30 -7.55
C LEU A 86 -4.12 -8.27 -6.74
N GLY A 87 -3.85 -8.57 -5.46
CA GLY A 87 -2.94 -7.77 -4.64
C GLY A 87 -1.51 -7.79 -5.18
N ILE A 88 -0.96 -8.99 -5.43
CA ILE A 88 0.40 -9.16 -5.99
C ILE A 88 0.56 -8.41 -7.31
N ASP A 89 -0.44 -8.49 -8.21
CA ASP A 89 -0.38 -7.82 -9.52
C ASP A 89 -0.38 -6.30 -9.36
N GLY A 90 -1.16 -5.77 -8.41
CA GLY A 90 -1.19 -4.35 -8.07
C GLY A 90 0.15 -3.85 -7.52
N GLU A 91 0.64 -4.48 -6.44
CA GLU A 91 1.92 -4.12 -5.81
C GLU A 91 3.10 -4.28 -6.79
N SER A 92 3.09 -5.32 -7.67
CA SER A 92 4.13 -5.47 -8.70
C SER A 92 4.12 -4.30 -9.68
N PHE A 93 2.95 -3.88 -10.17
CA PHE A 93 2.83 -2.74 -11.05
C PHE A 93 3.33 -1.45 -10.39
N GLU A 94 3.00 -1.23 -9.13
CA GLU A 94 3.45 -0.06 -8.38
C GLU A 94 4.96 -0.02 -8.18
N VAL A 95 5.56 -1.18 -7.86
CA VAL A 95 7.02 -1.32 -7.65
C VAL A 95 7.80 -1.29 -8.97
N GLU A 96 7.30 -1.94 -10.01
CA GLU A 96 8.08 -2.13 -11.24
C GLU A 96 7.91 -0.98 -12.24
N GLU A 97 6.73 -0.32 -12.25
CA GLU A 97 6.40 0.67 -13.28
C GLU A 97 5.97 2.02 -12.69
N MET A 98 4.92 2.05 -11.86
CA MET A 98 4.22 3.29 -11.52
C MET A 98 5.09 4.25 -10.70
N TYR A 99 5.54 3.83 -9.51
CA TYR A 99 6.31 4.71 -8.63
C TYR A 99 7.68 5.09 -9.19
N PRO A 100 8.45 4.19 -9.84
CA PRO A 100 9.68 4.58 -10.52
C PRO A 100 9.47 5.68 -11.57
N ALA A 101 8.41 5.58 -12.38
CA ALA A 101 8.07 6.59 -13.38
C ALA A 101 7.66 7.92 -12.72
N TYR A 102 6.83 7.88 -11.68
CA TYR A 102 6.35 9.07 -10.98
C TYR A 102 7.48 9.80 -10.25
N MET A 103 8.36 9.07 -9.57
CA MET A 103 9.55 9.63 -8.91
C MET A 103 10.47 10.32 -9.90
N ASN A 104 10.80 9.67 -11.03
CA ASN A 104 11.65 10.25 -12.06
C ASN A 104 11.09 11.57 -12.61
N VAL A 105 9.78 11.65 -12.85
CA VAL A 105 9.11 12.88 -13.30
C VAL A 105 9.14 13.95 -12.21
N ALA A 106 8.84 13.59 -10.96
CA ALA A 106 8.87 14.53 -9.84
C ALA A 106 10.27 15.11 -9.63
N GLU A 107 11.32 14.28 -9.71
CA GLU A 107 12.71 14.70 -9.62
C GLU A 107 13.09 15.66 -10.76
N MET A 108 12.80 15.27 -12.01
CA MET A 108 13.04 16.10 -13.20
C MET A 108 12.35 17.47 -13.10
N GLN A 109 11.16 17.51 -12.47
CA GLN A 109 10.36 18.74 -12.31
C GLN A 109 10.71 19.51 -11.04
N GLY A 110 11.59 19.00 -10.18
CA GLY A 110 12.02 19.64 -8.93
C GLY A 110 10.97 19.61 -7.81
N GLU A 111 10.00 18.70 -7.88
CA GLU A 111 8.86 18.59 -6.97
C GLU A 111 9.21 17.66 -5.78
N LYS A 112 10.00 18.17 -4.84
CA LYS A 112 10.60 17.39 -3.74
C LYS A 112 9.59 16.72 -2.81
N ASP A 113 8.48 17.41 -2.50
CA ASP A 113 7.45 16.85 -1.60
C ASP A 113 6.69 15.71 -2.28
N ALA A 114 6.43 15.81 -3.60
CA ALA A 114 5.85 14.73 -4.38
C ALA A 114 6.81 13.54 -4.48
N TYR A 115 8.08 13.79 -4.79
CA TYR A 115 9.10 12.75 -4.83
C TYR A 115 9.16 11.96 -3.51
N ARG A 116 9.23 12.67 -2.37
CA ARG A 116 9.26 12.05 -1.04
C ARG A 116 8.02 11.18 -0.79
N SER A 117 6.83 11.68 -1.12
CA SER A 117 5.59 10.95 -0.93
C SER A 117 5.55 9.67 -1.78
N PHE A 118 5.98 9.73 -3.03
CA PHE A 118 6.12 8.55 -3.90
C PHE A 118 7.18 7.56 -3.40
N ASP A 119 8.34 8.04 -2.94
CA ASP A 119 9.41 7.19 -2.43
C ASP A 119 8.99 6.43 -1.17
N TRP A 120 8.25 7.07 -0.26
CA TRP A 120 7.74 6.41 0.94
C TRP A 120 6.81 5.25 0.60
N SER A 121 5.84 5.46 -0.29
CA SER A 121 4.98 4.39 -0.78
C SER A 121 5.80 3.31 -1.50
N TYR A 122 6.64 3.68 -2.46
CA TYR A 122 7.49 2.75 -3.21
C TYR A 122 8.31 1.80 -2.32
N GLN A 123 8.92 2.31 -1.25
CA GLN A 123 9.67 1.46 -0.32
C GLN A 123 8.77 0.50 0.44
N THR A 124 7.52 0.88 0.67
CA THR A 124 6.54 0.09 1.41
C THR A 124 5.91 -0.99 0.53
N GLU A 125 5.57 -0.69 -0.72
CA GLU A 125 4.95 -1.67 -1.64
C GLU A 125 5.84 -2.90 -1.88
N LYS A 126 7.15 -2.76 -1.78
CA LYS A 126 8.08 -3.92 -1.80
C LYS A 126 7.83 -4.89 -0.65
N GLN A 127 7.45 -4.38 0.53
CA GLN A 127 7.13 -5.21 1.70
C GLN A 127 5.76 -5.87 1.51
N HIS A 128 4.75 -5.13 1.04
CA HIS A 128 3.42 -5.65 0.74
C HIS A 128 3.51 -6.79 -0.28
N LEU A 129 4.23 -6.57 -1.38
CA LEU A 129 4.45 -7.58 -2.42
C LEU A 129 5.06 -8.86 -1.86
N ALA A 130 6.08 -8.75 -0.99
CA ALA A 130 6.73 -9.90 -0.37
C ALA A 130 5.78 -10.66 0.56
N LEU A 131 5.01 -9.94 1.39
CA LEU A 131 4.04 -10.51 2.32
C LEU A 131 2.88 -11.20 1.58
N TYR A 132 2.35 -10.59 0.53
CA TYR A 132 1.29 -11.21 -0.29
C TYR A 132 1.78 -12.46 -1.02
N LYS A 133 3.00 -12.47 -1.55
CA LYS A 133 3.61 -13.68 -2.16
C LYS A 133 3.77 -14.81 -1.13
N LYS A 134 4.20 -14.48 0.11
CA LYS A 134 4.27 -15.43 1.23
C LYS A 134 2.90 -16.02 1.56
N ALA A 135 1.89 -15.16 1.71
CA ALA A 135 0.52 -15.56 2.02
C ALA A 135 -0.10 -16.40 0.91
N LYS A 136 0.06 -15.99 -0.36
CA LYS A 136 -0.46 -16.75 -1.50
C LYS A 136 0.08 -18.16 -1.57
N LYS A 137 1.39 -18.34 -1.36
CA LYS A 137 2.01 -19.67 -1.34
C LYS A 137 1.40 -20.58 -0.27
N ALA A 138 1.06 -20.07 0.90
CA ALA A 138 0.40 -20.84 1.96
C ALA A 138 -1.03 -21.20 1.56
N VAL A 139 -1.83 -20.22 1.11
CA VAL A 139 -3.24 -20.42 0.71
C VAL A 139 -3.35 -21.40 -0.46
N ASP A 140 -2.48 -21.32 -1.46
CA ASP A 140 -2.46 -22.28 -2.60
C ASP A 140 -2.14 -23.72 -2.15
N SER A 141 -1.54 -23.90 -0.97
CA SER A 141 -1.33 -25.21 -0.36
C SER A 141 -2.47 -25.64 0.59
N GLY A 142 -3.54 -24.85 0.69
CA GLY A 142 -4.70 -25.10 1.55
C GLY A 142 -4.46 -24.76 3.03
N LYS A 143 -3.47 -23.93 3.34
CA LYS A 143 -3.12 -23.53 4.72
C LYS A 143 -3.17 -22.01 4.88
N ASP A 144 -3.50 -21.57 6.10
CA ASP A 144 -3.28 -20.16 6.44
C ASP A 144 -1.79 -19.86 6.53
N VAL A 145 -1.43 -18.60 6.28
CA VAL A 145 -0.04 -18.17 6.39
C VAL A 145 0.41 -18.12 7.85
N GLU A 146 1.59 -18.63 8.15
CA GLU A 146 2.25 -18.37 9.44
C GLU A 146 2.77 -16.92 9.41
N LEU A 147 2.23 -16.10 10.29
CA LEU A 147 2.47 -14.66 10.31
C LEU A 147 2.53 -14.17 11.76
N ASP A 148 3.65 -13.58 12.12
CA ASP A 148 3.78 -12.84 13.37
C ASP A 148 2.94 -11.56 13.34
N THR A 149 2.96 -10.77 14.42
CA THR A 149 2.33 -9.43 14.43
C THR A 149 2.79 -8.62 13.23
N VAL A 150 1.86 -8.01 12.52
CA VAL A 150 2.19 -7.06 11.44
C VAL A 150 2.17 -5.65 12.01
N GLN A 151 3.27 -4.92 11.83
CA GLN A 151 3.42 -3.54 12.29
C GLN A 151 3.35 -2.58 11.11
N VAL A 152 2.58 -1.51 11.23
CA VAL A 152 2.45 -0.47 10.19
C VAL A 152 2.80 0.89 10.77
N CYS A 153 3.70 1.61 10.13
CA CYS A 153 4.09 2.95 10.53
C CYS A 153 2.97 3.95 10.23
N ASP A 154 2.44 4.63 11.26
CA ASP A 154 1.38 5.65 11.15
C ASP A 154 1.80 6.92 10.36
N VAL A 155 3.09 7.02 9.99
CA VAL A 155 3.63 8.19 9.28
C VAL A 155 3.77 7.94 7.78
N CYS A 156 4.30 6.78 7.36
CA CYS A 156 4.60 6.50 5.95
C CYS A 156 4.05 5.18 5.44
N GLY A 157 3.29 4.43 6.25
CA GLY A 157 2.73 3.14 5.85
C GLY A 157 3.71 1.97 5.89
N TYR A 158 5.03 2.17 6.17
CA TYR A 158 5.99 1.08 6.20
C TYR A 158 5.49 -0.10 7.04
N THR A 159 5.44 -1.26 6.40
CA THR A 159 4.85 -2.48 6.94
C THR A 159 5.93 -3.53 7.18
N VAL A 160 5.93 -4.14 8.36
CA VAL A 160 6.91 -5.16 8.75
C VAL A 160 6.26 -6.25 9.60
N GLU A 161 6.66 -7.50 9.38
CA GLU A 161 6.29 -8.64 10.22
C GLU A 161 7.23 -8.72 11.44
N GLY A 162 6.67 -9.03 12.61
CA GLY A 162 7.39 -9.16 13.88
C GLY A 162 7.42 -7.87 14.69
N GLU A 163 8.55 -7.54 15.29
CA GLU A 163 8.70 -6.34 16.12
C GLU A 163 8.90 -5.07 15.29
N ALA A 164 8.26 -3.99 15.73
CA ALA A 164 8.51 -2.66 15.16
C ALA A 164 9.96 -2.23 15.42
N PRO A 165 10.68 -1.70 14.42
CA PRO A 165 12.02 -1.18 14.61
C PRO A 165 12.03 0.07 15.50
N ASP A 166 13.13 0.36 16.18
CA ASP A 166 13.28 1.56 17.02
C ASP A 166 13.09 2.86 16.23
N SER A 167 13.47 2.84 14.95
CA SER A 167 13.25 3.93 14.00
C SER A 167 12.83 3.34 12.66
N CYS A 168 11.78 3.91 12.07
CA CYS A 168 11.29 3.50 10.76
C CYS A 168 12.40 3.69 9.70
N PRO A 169 12.75 2.64 8.94
CA PRO A 169 13.84 2.74 7.94
C PRO A 169 13.49 3.64 6.76
N VAL A 170 12.20 3.97 6.56
CA VAL A 170 11.72 4.80 5.46
C VAL A 170 11.62 6.27 5.86
N CYS A 171 10.90 6.59 6.94
CA CYS A 171 10.61 7.97 7.30
C CYS A 171 11.32 8.46 8.58
N GLY A 172 12.03 7.57 9.30
CA GLY A 172 12.71 7.91 10.56
C GLY A 172 11.80 8.04 11.78
N ALA A 173 10.50 7.75 11.65
CA ALA A 173 9.57 7.80 12.78
C ALA A 173 9.95 6.78 13.86
N LYS A 174 9.73 7.12 15.14
CA LYS A 174 10.07 6.26 16.27
C LYS A 174 9.08 5.08 16.40
N LYS A 175 9.50 4.02 17.12
CA LYS A 175 8.75 2.78 17.37
C LYS A 175 7.30 3.03 17.83
N GLU A 176 7.06 4.05 18.64
CA GLU A 176 5.71 4.39 19.14
C GLU A 176 4.73 4.85 18.05
N LYS A 177 5.23 5.08 16.82
CA LYS A 177 4.42 5.41 15.65
C LYS A 177 4.03 4.18 14.84
N PHE A 178 4.29 2.98 15.33
CA PHE A 178 3.84 1.76 14.69
C PHE A 178 2.56 1.24 15.33
N ARG A 179 1.62 0.87 14.49
CA ARG A 179 0.37 0.20 14.85
C ARG A 179 0.50 -1.30 14.65
N ALA A 180 0.19 -2.06 15.70
CA ALA A 180 0.20 -3.52 15.66
C ALA A 180 -1.13 -4.08 15.16
N PHE A 181 -1.04 -5.09 14.31
CA PHE A 181 -2.13 -5.94 13.85
C PHE A 181 -1.81 -7.38 14.31
N ASN A 182 -2.57 -7.86 15.33
CA ASN A 182 -2.41 -9.16 15.99
C ASN A 182 -3.43 -10.17 15.50
#